data_1dc12667601cfd9dd8651085feba4a9e
#
_entry.id   1dc12667601cfd9dd8651085feba4a9e
#
_cell.length_a   1.000
_cell.length_b   1.000
_cell.length_c   1.000
_cell.angle_alpha   90.00
_cell.angle_beta   90.00
_cell.angle_gamma   90.00
#
_symmetry.space_group_name_H-M   'P 1'
#
loop_
_entity.id
_entity.type
_entity.pdbx_description
1 polymer ?
#
loop_
_entity_poly.entity_id
_entity_poly.type
_entity_poly.pdbx_seq_one_letter_code
_entity_poly.pdbx_strand_id
1 'polypeptide(L)'
;DYKKRMENKSSVLLIFTGGTISMGENSSNHSLAPLDTKQVLSFIPELQMLHVNIASVSFSPLIDSSDIKPSNWVEIAGHIERHYNDFDGFVVLHGTDTMAYSAAALSFMLDGLKKPVIFTGSQLPVGVLRSDAKENLITAIELAAAKNERGEAMVPEVALMFEGKLMRGNRTTKRNAEDFDAFASFNYPELVRAGVHLKYYEHNIHREANDAQLKVANHFDDNIVVLKIFPGIRPETVKAVYSIAGLRAVVLETFGSGNAPTAQWLCDIISEATASGIVTVNVTQCRAGSVEMGHYEASVNLIKAGVVSGHDITLEAAVAKLMFLLGKYESTEDVKREMAVPWRGEMTI
;
A
#
# COMPACT_ATOMS: atom_id res chain seq x y z
N ASP A 1 24.62 24.74 -23.11
CA ASP A 1 23.42 24.00 -22.63
C ASP A 1 23.73 22.65 -21.97
N TYR A 2 24.81 21.97 -22.35
CA TYR A 2 25.24 20.71 -21.73
C TYR A 2 25.71 20.90 -20.27
N LYS A 3 26.42 22.00 -19.97
CA LYS A 3 26.85 22.33 -18.60
C LYS A 3 25.68 22.65 -17.66
N LYS A 4 24.63 23.29 -18.14
CA LYS A 4 23.42 23.59 -17.37
C LYS A 4 22.57 22.34 -17.05
N ARG A 5 22.65 21.29 -17.88
CA ARG A 5 22.04 19.98 -17.63
C ARG A 5 22.79 19.13 -16.59
N MET A 6 24.08 19.37 -16.39
CA MET A 6 24.91 18.67 -15.41
C MET A 6 24.73 19.21 -13.97
N GLU A 7 24.21 20.43 -13.80
CA GLU A 7 24.07 21.08 -12.50
C GLU A 7 22.76 20.78 -11.74
N ASN A 8 21.81 20.07 -12.36
CA ASN A 8 20.50 19.81 -11.74
C ASN A 8 20.06 18.35 -11.91
N LYS A 9 20.93 17.40 -11.50
CA LYS A 9 20.52 15.99 -11.44
C LYS A 9 19.50 15.80 -10.32
N SER A 10 18.37 15.16 -10.63
CA SER A 10 17.44 14.71 -9.60
C SER A 10 18.14 13.77 -8.62
N SER A 11 17.73 13.80 -7.37
CA SER A 11 18.24 12.96 -6.30
C SER A 11 17.14 12.04 -5.76
N VAL A 12 17.45 10.75 -5.61
CA VAL A 12 16.53 9.72 -5.14
C VAL A 12 17.14 8.99 -3.96
N LEU A 13 16.34 8.86 -2.89
CA LEU A 13 16.70 8.05 -1.73
C LEU A 13 16.08 6.66 -1.86
N LEU A 14 16.91 5.64 -1.81
CA LEU A 14 16.49 4.24 -1.71
C LEU A 14 16.37 3.86 -0.25
N ILE A 15 15.23 3.30 0.14
CA ILE A 15 14.96 2.81 1.50
C ILE A 15 14.85 1.28 1.41
N PHE A 16 15.85 0.58 1.90
CA PHE A 16 15.90 -0.88 1.92
C PHE A 16 15.24 -1.39 3.19
N THR A 17 14.06 -1.98 3.08
CA THR A 17 13.41 -2.64 4.23
C THR A 17 13.78 -4.11 4.31
N GLY A 18 14.07 -4.76 3.17
CA GLY A 18 14.35 -6.19 3.04
C GLY A 18 13.67 -6.79 1.81
N GLY A 19 13.27 -8.05 1.92
CA GLY A 19 12.60 -8.81 0.86
C GLY A 19 13.56 -9.47 -0.12
N THR A 20 13.00 -10.23 -1.05
CA THR A 20 13.73 -11.07 -2.01
C THR A 20 14.74 -10.29 -2.85
N ILE A 21 14.41 -9.04 -3.22
CA ILE A 21 15.32 -8.17 -3.98
C ILE A 21 16.67 -7.92 -3.27
N SER A 22 16.67 -7.96 -1.94
CA SER A 22 17.86 -7.77 -1.11
C SER A 22 18.55 -9.07 -0.73
N MET A 23 18.22 -10.18 -1.37
CA MET A 23 18.81 -11.47 -1.12
C MET A 23 19.79 -11.87 -2.22
N GLY A 24 20.84 -12.56 -1.85
CA GLY A 24 21.80 -13.17 -2.77
C GLY A 24 22.02 -14.64 -2.47
N GLU A 25 22.40 -15.42 -3.46
CA GLU A 25 22.74 -16.82 -3.28
C GLU A 25 24.11 -16.94 -2.65
N ASN A 26 24.21 -17.66 -1.54
CA ASN A 26 25.48 -17.99 -0.93
C ASN A 26 26.16 -19.08 -1.78
N SER A 27 27.32 -18.77 -2.33
CA SER A 27 28.07 -19.66 -3.22
C SER A 27 28.50 -20.99 -2.59
N SER A 28 28.48 -21.13 -1.27
CA SER A 28 28.92 -22.35 -0.58
C SER A 28 27.81 -23.36 -0.30
N ASN A 29 26.56 -22.91 -0.12
CA ASN A 29 25.44 -23.79 0.28
C ASN A 29 24.13 -23.54 -0.51
N HIS A 30 24.14 -22.69 -1.54
CA HIS A 30 22.99 -22.30 -2.34
C HIS A 30 21.80 -21.73 -1.54
N SER A 31 22.02 -21.34 -0.27
CA SER A 31 20.99 -20.66 0.51
C SER A 31 20.94 -19.17 0.18
N LEU A 32 19.75 -18.58 0.27
CA LEU A 32 19.59 -17.13 0.15
C LEU A 32 20.04 -16.45 1.46
N ALA A 33 20.88 -15.42 1.33
CA ALA A 33 21.35 -14.59 2.43
C ALA A 33 21.11 -13.12 2.12
N PRO A 34 20.83 -12.27 3.13
CA PRO A 34 20.69 -10.83 2.94
C PRO A 34 21.99 -10.23 2.37
N LEU A 35 21.85 -9.38 1.36
CA LEU A 35 22.90 -8.56 0.77
C LEU A 35 22.86 -7.15 1.38
N ASP A 36 24.01 -6.53 1.54
CA ASP A 36 24.04 -5.10 1.83
C ASP A 36 23.66 -4.27 0.59
N THR A 37 23.30 -3.00 0.80
CA THR A 37 22.85 -2.11 -0.25
C THR A 37 23.86 -1.97 -1.38
N LYS A 38 25.18 -1.92 -1.06
CA LYS A 38 26.22 -1.79 -2.08
C LYS A 38 26.31 -3.04 -2.96
N GLN A 39 26.14 -4.20 -2.34
CA GLN A 39 26.09 -5.46 -3.05
C GLN A 39 24.90 -5.53 -3.99
N VAL A 40 23.69 -5.18 -3.52
CA VAL A 40 22.49 -5.12 -4.40
C VAL A 40 22.71 -4.19 -5.60
N LEU A 41 23.20 -2.98 -5.36
CA LEU A 41 23.46 -2.01 -6.43
C LEU A 41 24.56 -2.46 -7.39
N SER A 42 25.53 -3.25 -6.94
CA SER A 42 26.60 -3.79 -7.80
C SER A 42 26.10 -4.79 -8.85
N PHE A 43 24.95 -5.43 -8.61
CA PHE A 43 24.31 -6.31 -9.60
C PHE A 43 23.59 -5.55 -10.73
N ILE A 44 23.42 -4.23 -10.58
CA ILE A 44 22.71 -3.39 -11.56
C ILE A 44 23.60 -2.21 -11.98
N PRO A 45 24.69 -2.48 -12.72
CA PRO A 45 25.62 -1.43 -13.15
C PRO A 45 24.99 -0.37 -14.03
N GLU A 46 23.86 -0.67 -14.70
CA GLU A 46 23.09 0.26 -15.52
C GLU A 46 22.53 1.45 -14.71
N LEU A 47 22.43 1.35 -13.41
CA LEU A 47 22.05 2.48 -12.55
C LEU A 47 23.00 3.68 -12.72
N GLN A 48 24.25 3.45 -13.09
CA GLN A 48 25.22 4.51 -13.40
C GLN A 48 24.86 5.30 -14.67
N MET A 49 24.07 4.69 -15.57
CA MET A 49 23.61 5.35 -16.80
C MET A 49 22.41 6.27 -16.53
N LEU A 50 21.73 6.10 -15.40
CA LEU A 50 20.70 7.04 -14.97
C LEU A 50 21.39 8.34 -14.51
N HIS A 51 20.98 9.46 -15.10
CA HIS A 51 21.49 10.78 -14.68
C HIS A 51 20.82 11.23 -13.37
N VAL A 52 20.88 10.39 -12.34
CA VAL A 52 20.23 10.56 -11.01
C VAL A 52 21.30 10.39 -9.93
N ASN A 53 21.26 11.22 -8.91
CA ASN A 53 22.04 11.02 -7.70
C ASN A 53 21.29 10.04 -6.80
N ILE A 54 21.88 8.90 -6.51
CA ILE A 54 21.27 7.84 -5.73
C ILE A 54 21.98 7.75 -4.37
N ALA A 55 21.21 7.88 -3.29
CA ALA A 55 21.63 7.57 -1.94
C ALA A 55 20.76 6.45 -1.37
N SER A 56 21.18 5.84 -0.28
CA SER A 56 20.45 4.74 0.32
C SER A 56 20.54 4.72 1.84
N VAL A 57 19.46 4.26 2.46
CA VAL A 57 19.36 3.88 3.87
C VAL A 57 18.79 2.47 3.95
N SER A 58 19.16 1.73 4.99
CA SER A 58 18.69 0.35 5.19
C SER A 58 18.19 0.15 6.59
N PHE A 59 17.19 -0.68 6.73
CA PHE A 59 16.78 -1.24 8.00
C PHE A 59 17.88 -2.15 8.56
N SER A 60 18.03 -2.18 9.86
CA SER A 60 19.00 -3.05 10.53
C SER A 60 18.37 -3.72 11.75
N PRO A 61 18.08 -5.04 11.67
CA PRO A 61 18.26 -5.93 10.51
C PRO A 61 17.27 -5.67 9.37
N LEU A 62 17.55 -6.19 8.18
CA LEU A 62 16.56 -6.27 7.09
C LEU A 62 15.41 -7.20 7.51
N ILE A 63 14.19 -6.89 7.08
CA ILE A 63 12.96 -7.55 7.52
C ILE A 63 12.36 -8.37 6.37
N ASP A 64 11.95 -9.61 6.65
CA ASP A 64 11.03 -10.32 5.77
C ASP A 64 9.67 -9.60 5.78
N SER A 65 9.05 -9.43 4.61
CA SER A 65 7.79 -8.69 4.53
C SER A 65 6.63 -9.37 5.28
N SER A 66 6.71 -10.67 5.54
CA SER A 66 5.75 -11.39 6.39
C SER A 66 5.80 -10.95 7.86
N ASP A 67 6.91 -10.36 8.30
CA ASP A 67 7.12 -9.86 9.66
C ASP A 67 6.90 -8.34 9.80
N ILE A 68 6.49 -7.66 8.74
CA ILE A 68 6.20 -6.22 8.76
C ILE A 68 5.07 -5.90 9.75
N LYS A 69 5.28 -4.84 10.51
CA LYS A 69 4.35 -4.32 11.53
C LYS A 69 4.11 -2.83 11.31
N PRO A 70 3.07 -2.24 11.91
CA PRO A 70 2.83 -0.79 11.82
C PRO A 70 4.02 0.08 12.25
N SER A 71 4.84 -0.38 13.21
CA SER A 71 6.09 0.30 13.60
C SER A 71 7.10 0.42 12.46
N ASN A 72 7.12 -0.53 11.53
CA ASN A 72 8.00 -0.46 10.36
C ASN A 72 7.50 0.56 9.33
N TRP A 73 6.18 0.74 9.21
CA TRP A 73 5.62 1.82 8.39
C TRP A 73 6.01 3.20 8.95
N VAL A 74 5.98 3.34 10.28
CA VAL A 74 6.45 4.56 10.97
C VAL A 74 7.93 4.81 10.70
N GLU A 75 8.76 3.77 10.69
CA GLU A 75 10.19 3.88 10.37
C GLU A 75 10.43 4.32 8.91
N ILE A 76 9.70 3.74 7.94
CA ILE A 76 9.76 4.16 6.53
C ILE A 76 9.35 5.63 6.41
N ALA A 77 8.22 6.02 6.99
CA ALA A 77 7.73 7.40 6.96
C ALA A 77 8.72 8.38 7.61
N GLY A 78 9.36 7.96 8.70
CA GLY A 78 10.40 8.74 9.39
C GLY A 78 11.65 8.95 8.54
N HIS A 79 12.06 7.97 7.71
CA HIS A 79 13.13 8.19 6.73
C HIS A 79 12.72 9.19 5.65
N ILE A 80 11.49 9.11 5.14
CA ILE A 80 10.98 10.04 4.14
C ILE A 80 10.93 11.45 4.73
N GLU A 81 10.38 11.64 5.93
CA GLU A 81 10.24 12.93 6.60
C GLU A 81 11.60 13.60 6.82
N ARG A 82 12.57 12.87 7.40
CA ARG A 82 13.91 13.38 7.66
C ARG A 82 14.65 13.85 6.42
N HIS A 83 14.44 13.18 5.30
CA HIS A 83 15.15 13.44 4.04
C HIS A 83 14.28 14.13 2.98
N TYR A 84 13.09 14.60 3.36
CA TYR A 84 12.12 15.12 2.40
C TYR A 84 12.66 16.32 1.61
N ASN A 85 13.45 17.17 2.25
CA ASN A 85 14.01 18.36 1.60
C ASN A 85 15.29 18.08 0.80
N ASP A 86 15.95 16.96 1.05
CA ASP A 86 17.24 16.62 0.45
C ASP A 86 17.10 15.83 -0.87
N PHE A 87 15.97 15.16 -1.06
CA PHE A 87 15.72 14.29 -2.21
C PHE A 87 14.48 14.69 -2.99
N ASP A 88 14.48 14.42 -4.28
CA ASP A 88 13.36 14.69 -5.20
C ASP A 88 12.32 13.57 -5.22
N GLY A 89 12.72 12.36 -4.84
CA GLY A 89 11.85 11.21 -4.76
C GLY A 89 12.43 10.09 -3.90
N PHE A 90 11.58 9.12 -3.58
CA PHE A 90 11.89 8.01 -2.68
C PHE A 90 11.49 6.70 -3.35
N VAL A 91 12.34 5.69 -3.24
CA VAL A 91 12.04 4.32 -3.65
C VAL A 91 12.19 3.41 -2.44
N VAL A 92 11.13 2.70 -2.09
CA VAL A 92 11.11 1.76 -0.97
C VAL A 92 11.22 0.34 -1.54
N LEU A 93 12.35 -0.32 -1.27
CA LEU A 93 12.57 -1.71 -1.62
C LEU A 93 12.01 -2.60 -0.51
N HIS A 94 11.04 -3.42 -0.88
CA HIS A 94 10.19 -4.13 0.04
C HIS A 94 9.91 -5.56 -0.45
N GLY A 95 9.71 -6.50 0.47
CA GLY A 95 9.25 -7.83 0.10
C GLY A 95 7.83 -7.81 -0.45
N THR A 96 7.52 -8.69 -1.40
CA THR A 96 6.29 -8.60 -2.19
C THR A 96 5.02 -8.98 -1.40
N ASP A 97 5.12 -9.79 -0.34
CA ASP A 97 3.95 -10.36 0.34
C ASP A 97 3.04 -9.32 0.99
N THR A 98 3.63 -8.30 1.61
CA THR A 98 2.87 -7.24 2.30
C THR A 98 3.10 -5.84 1.73
N MET A 99 3.72 -5.74 0.54
CA MET A 99 4.04 -4.46 -0.09
C MET A 99 2.79 -3.59 -0.30
N ALA A 100 1.67 -4.18 -0.70
CA ALA A 100 0.41 -3.46 -0.92
C ALA A 100 -0.16 -2.89 0.40
N TYR A 101 0.00 -3.59 1.53
CA TYR A 101 -0.36 -3.06 2.86
C TYR A 101 0.51 -1.87 3.23
N SER A 102 1.83 -2.00 3.06
CA SER A 102 2.77 -0.93 3.39
C SER A 102 2.56 0.32 2.51
N ALA A 103 2.36 0.14 1.20
CA ALA A 103 2.08 1.23 0.29
C ALA A 103 0.75 1.93 0.63
N ALA A 104 -0.30 1.18 0.98
CA ALA A 104 -1.55 1.75 1.44
C ALA A 104 -1.36 2.54 2.74
N ALA A 105 -0.68 1.99 3.74
CA ALA A 105 -0.42 2.67 5.01
C ALA A 105 0.34 3.99 4.82
N LEU A 106 1.42 3.98 4.04
CA LEU A 106 2.19 5.20 3.75
C LEU A 106 1.36 6.26 3.03
N SER A 107 0.39 5.87 2.19
CA SER A 107 -0.50 6.82 1.52
C SER A 107 -1.37 7.62 2.51
N PHE A 108 -1.77 7.01 3.63
CA PHE A 108 -2.54 7.69 4.68
C PHE A 108 -1.65 8.50 5.63
N MET A 109 -0.41 8.04 5.87
CA MET A 109 0.55 8.69 6.76
C MET A 109 1.10 10.00 6.20
N LEU A 110 1.32 10.08 4.88
CA LEU A 110 2.02 11.17 4.21
C LEU A 110 1.02 12.20 3.65
N ASP A 111 0.48 13.03 4.53
CA ASP A 111 -0.45 14.11 4.15
C ASP A 111 0.30 15.28 3.49
N GLY A 112 -0.23 15.82 2.40
CA GLY A 112 0.39 16.90 1.64
C GLY A 112 1.65 16.49 0.87
N LEU A 113 1.76 15.22 0.48
CA LEU A 113 2.89 14.66 -0.25
C LEU A 113 2.98 15.24 -1.67
N LYS A 114 4.14 15.83 -2.02
CA LYS A 114 4.43 16.41 -3.34
C LYS A 114 5.58 15.72 -4.08
N LYS A 115 6.12 14.66 -3.50
CA LYS A 115 7.24 13.90 -4.08
C LYS A 115 6.83 12.44 -4.24
N PRO A 116 7.38 11.73 -5.24
CA PRO A 116 7.09 10.31 -5.41
C PRO A 116 7.60 9.50 -4.23
N VAL A 117 6.77 8.56 -3.77
CA VAL A 117 7.18 7.47 -2.88
C VAL A 117 6.79 6.18 -3.57
N ILE A 118 7.75 5.51 -4.19
CA ILE A 118 7.51 4.36 -5.05
C ILE A 118 7.98 3.09 -4.38
N PHE A 119 7.05 2.21 -4.05
CA PHE A 119 7.33 0.86 -3.58
C PHE A 119 7.66 -0.05 -4.76
N THR A 120 8.70 -0.85 -4.61
CA THR A 120 9.06 -1.91 -5.54
C THR A 120 9.80 -3.04 -4.84
N GLY A 121 9.99 -4.13 -5.56
CA GLY A 121 10.66 -5.33 -5.11
C GLY A 121 10.86 -6.28 -6.27
N SER A 122 11.06 -7.55 -5.97
CA SER A 122 11.16 -8.58 -7.00
C SER A 122 10.66 -9.93 -6.52
N GLN A 123 10.23 -10.77 -7.46
CA GLN A 123 9.89 -12.17 -7.20
C GLN A 123 11.15 -13.04 -7.08
N LEU A 124 12.22 -12.67 -7.77
CA LEU A 124 13.50 -13.36 -7.71
C LEU A 124 14.62 -12.47 -7.14
N PRO A 125 15.62 -13.04 -6.44
CA PRO A 125 16.78 -12.31 -5.97
C PRO A 125 17.53 -11.59 -7.09
N VAL A 126 18.16 -10.44 -6.78
CA VAL A 126 18.81 -9.59 -7.79
C VAL A 126 19.90 -10.27 -8.59
N GLY A 127 20.64 -11.21 -8.00
CA GLY A 127 21.75 -11.92 -8.65
C GLY A 127 21.35 -13.17 -9.44
N VAL A 128 20.07 -13.52 -9.49
CA VAL A 128 19.59 -14.74 -10.15
C VAL A 128 19.32 -14.48 -11.63
N LEU A 129 19.63 -15.48 -12.46
CA LEU A 129 19.30 -15.46 -13.89
C LEU A 129 17.77 -15.27 -14.07
N ARG A 130 17.36 -14.36 -14.95
CA ARG A 130 15.97 -13.97 -15.19
C ARG A 130 15.28 -13.22 -14.04
N SER A 131 16.04 -12.63 -13.09
CA SER A 131 15.44 -11.79 -12.06
C SER A 131 14.73 -10.58 -12.66
N ASP A 132 13.55 -10.30 -12.12
CA ASP A 132 12.74 -9.09 -12.39
C ASP A 132 13.25 -7.86 -11.60
N ALA A 133 14.19 -8.05 -10.68
CA ALA A 133 14.69 -7.01 -9.77
C ALA A 133 15.30 -5.82 -10.53
N LYS A 134 16.07 -6.06 -11.56
CA LYS A 134 16.77 -5.03 -12.34
C LYS A 134 15.80 -4.05 -12.99
N GLU A 135 14.86 -4.56 -13.77
CA GLU A 135 13.88 -3.74 -14.50
C GLU A 135 12.95 -2.98 -13.51
N ASN A 136 12.51 -3.66 -12.45
CA ASN A 136 11.67 -3.03 -11.44
C ASN A 136 12.41 -1.87 -10.73
N LEU A 137 13.68 -2.05 -10.36
CA LEU A 137 14.44 -1.02 -9.64
C LEU A 137 14.81 0.15 -10.55
N ILE A 138 15.31 -0.12 -11.75
CA ILE A 138 15.65 0.94 -12.72
C ILE A 138 14.44 1.81 -13.01
N THR A 139 13.31 1.19 -13.34
CA THR A 139 12.07 1.92 -13.65
C THR A 139 11.54 2.70 -12.44
N ALA A 140 11.59 2.13 -11.24
CA ALA A 140 11.17 2.83 -10.03
C ALA A 140 12.01 4.09 -9.76
N ILE A 141 13.34 4.01 -9.95
CA ILE A 141 14.24 5.17 -9.78
C ILE A 141 13.98 6.21 -10.84
N GLU A 142 13.82 5.81 -12.11
CA GLU A 142 13.50 6.71 -13.21
C GLU A 142 12.21 7.49 -12.94
N LEU A 143 11.16 6.79 -12.50
CA LEU A 143 9.87 7.39 -12.14
C LEU A 143 9.97 8.31 -10.92
N ALA A 144 10.75 7.92 -9.91
CA ALA A 144 10.95 8.74 -8.72
C ALA A 144 11.76 10.03 -8.99
N ALA A 145 12.60 10.01 -10.01
CA ALA A 145 13.42 11.16 -10.43
C ALA A 145 12.71 12.08 -11.44
N ALA A 146 11.62 11.61 -12.06
CA ALA A 146 10.97 12.28 -13.18
C ALA A 146 10.27 13.58 -12.76
N LYS A 147 10.55 14.65 -13.51
CA LYS A 147 9.96 15.99 -13.30
C LYS A 147 9.35 16.50 -14.61
N ASN A 148 8.30 17.30 -14.47
CA ASN A 148 7.72 18.03 -15.59
C ASN A 148 8.57 19.28 -15.94
N GLU A 149 8.15 20.02 -16.95
CA GLU A 149 8.84 21.25 -17.42
C GLU A 149 8.91 22.35 -16.34
N ARG A 150 8.05 22.29 -15.32
CA ARG A 150 8.03 23.22 -14.17
C ARG A 150 8.96 22.78 -13.04
N GLY A 151 9.62 21.62 -13.18
CA GLY A 151 10.46 21.04 -12.13
C GLY A 151 9.68 20.32 -11.04
N GLU A 152 8.38 20.10 -11.21
CA GLU A 152 7.53 19.37 -10.28
C GLU A 152 7.58 17.85 -10.58
N ALA A 153 7.41 17.03 -9.55
CA ALA A 153 7.37 15.59 -9.71
C ALA A 153 6.25 15.14 -10.69
N MET A 154 6.56 14.19 -11.55
CA MET A 154 5.56 13.62 -12.47
C MET A 154 4.46 12.86 -11.73
N VAL A 155 4.80 12.08 -10.69
CA VAL A 155 3.84 11.30 -9.89
C VAL A 155 4.05 11.58 -8.41
N PRO A 156 3.50 12.68 -7.84
CA PRO A 156 3.71 13.07 -6.45
C PRO A 156 2.76 12.35 -5.48
N GLU A 157 2.73 11.04 -5.53
CA GLU A 157 1.91 10.20 -4.64
C GLU A 157 2.62 8.91 -4.24
N VAL A 158 2.07 8.18 -3.28
CA VAL A 158 2.55 6.84 -2.93
C VAL A 158 2.05 5.86 -3.98
N ALA A 159 2.97 5.20 -4.66
CA ALA A 159 2.69 4.29 -5.76
C ALA A 159 3.48 2.99 -5.62
N LEU A 160 3.04 1.96 -6.33
CA LEU A 160 3.69 0.66 -6.42
C LEU A 160 4.06 0.38 -7.87
N MET A 161 5.36 0.17 -8.10
CA MET A 161 5.94 -0.17 -9.40
C MET A 161 6.22 -1.66 -9.47
N PHE A 162 5.61 -2.35 -10.41
CA PHE A 162 5.91 -3.76 -10.66
C PHE A 162 5.62 -4.11 -12.11
N GLU A 163 6.56 -4.82 -12.76
CA GLU A 163 6.41 -5.30 -14.14
C GLU A 163 5.89 -4.24 -15.13
N GLY A 164 6.58 -3.09 -15.16
CA GLY A 164 6.27 -2.01 -16.08
C GLY A 164 4.97 -1.24 -15.80
N LYS A 165 4.31 -1.48 -14.65
CA LYS A 165 3.07 -0.82 -14.24
C LYS A 165 3.33 0.00 -13.00
N LEU A 166 3.08 1.31 -13.04
CA LEU A 166 2.99 2.12 -11.84
C LEU A 166 1.52 2.26 -11.46
N MET A 167 1.17 1.78 -10.30
CA MET A 167 -0.20 1.77 -9.76
C MET A 167 -0.27 2.61 -8.49
N ARG A 168 -1.42 3.22 -8.20
CA ARG A 168 -1.62 3.89 -6.92
C ARG A 168 -1.46 2.90 -5.77
N GLY A 169 -0.65 3.22 -4.76
CA GLY A 169 -0.27 2.29 -3.71
C GLY A 169 -1.44 1.70 -2.93
N ASN A 170 -2.46 2.53 -2.63
CA ASN A 170 -3.65 2.10 -1.90
C ASN A 170 -4.77 1.49 -2.76
N ARG A 171 -4.47 1.22 -4.04
CA ARG A 171 -5.39 0.54 -4.98
C ARG A 171 -4.85 -0.82 -5.44
N THR A 172 -3.71 -1.24 -4.93
CA THR A 172 -3.02 -2.46 -5.35
C THR A 172 -3.29 -3.64 -4.45
N THR A 173 -3.24 -4.82 -5.04
CA THR A 173 -3.24 -6.10 -4.33
C THR A 173 -2.26 -7.07 -5.00
N LYS A 174 -1.63 -7.95 -4.21
CA LYS A 174 -0.82 -9.06 -4.75
C LYS A 174 -1.76 -10.13 -5.29
N ARG A 175 -1.76 -10.29 -6.61
CA ARG A 175 -2.69 -11.19 -7.30
C ARG A 175 -2.11 -12.58 -7.57
N ASN A 176 -0.78 -12.71 -7.58
CA ASN A 176 -0.10 -13.95 -7.91
C ASN A 176 1.15 -14.14 -7.04
N ALA A 177 1.35 -15.37 -6.57
CA ALA A 177 2.48 -15.73 -5.71
C ALA A 177 3.77 -16.06 -6.49
N GLU A 178 3.66 -16.46 -7.77
CA GLU A 178 4.77 -17.01 -8.56
C GLU A 178 5.09 -16.20 -9.82
N ASP A 179 4.09 -15.54 -10.42
CA ASP A 179 4.25 -14.78 -11.65
C ASP A 179 4.99 -13.45 -11.41
N PHE A 180 5.72 -12.98 -12.40
CA PHE A 180 6.30 -11.64 -12.38
C PHE A 180 5.22 -10.55 -12.40
N ASP A 181 4.09 -10.79 -13.08
CA ASP A 181 2.90 -9.94 -12.99
C ASP A 181 2.16 -10.17 -11.68
N ALA A 182 2.86 -9.91 -10.57
CA ALA A 182 2.41 -10.25 -9.22
C ALA A 182 1.38 -9.29 -8.62
N PHE A 183 1.26 -8.06 -9.12
CA PHE A 183 0.38 -7.02 -8.58
C PHE A 183 -0.63 -6.53 -9.62
N ALA A 184 -1.80 -6.13 -9.12
CA ALA A 184 -2.83 -5.50 -9.93
C ALA A 184 -3.60 -4.43 -9.16
N SER A 185 -4.11 -3.44 -9.89
CA SER A 185 -5.08 -2.45 -9.45
C SER A 185 -6.38 -2.72 -10.21
N PHE A 186 -7.32 -3.42 -9.58
CA PHE A 186 -8.52 -3.91 -10.29
C PHE A 186 -9.59 -2.84 -10.49
N ASN A 187 -9.67 -1.87 -9.58
CA ASN A 187 -10.73 -0.85 -9.56
C ASN A 187 -10.20 0.55 -9.87
N TYR A 188 -8.92 0.70 -10.18
CA TYR A 188 -8.35 1.98 -10.56
C TYR A 188 -7.30 1.81 -11.67
N PRO A 189 -7.26 2.68 -12.68
CA PRO A 189 -6.33 2.56 -13.78
C PRO A 189 -4.87 2.84 -13.35
N GLU A 190 -3.92 2.39 -14.16
CA GLU A 190 -2.50 2.67 -13.97
C GLU A 190 -2.21 4.17 -14.00
N LEU A 191 -1.19 4.58 -13.26
CA LEU A 191 -0.67 5.95 -13.28
C LEU A 191 0.35 6.12 -14.41
N VAL A 192 1.19 5.10 -14.62
CA VAL A 192 2.21 5.07 -15.67
C VAL A 192 2.36 3.66 -16.22
N ARG A 193 2.56 3.54 -17.52
CA ARG A 193 3.01 2.33 -18.18
C ARG A 193 4.44 2.54 -18.69
N ALA A 194 5.37 1.71 -18.22
CA ALA A 194 6.73 1.64 -18.73
C ALA A 194 6.80 0.66 -19.91
N GLY A 195 7.23 1.14 -21.04
CA GLY A 195 7.53 0.40 -22.25
C GLY A 195 8.81 0.96 -22.85
N VAL A 196 8.89 1.08 -24.17
CA VAL A 196 10.01 1.80 -24.82
C VAL A 196 10.07 3.25 -24.34
N HIS A 197 8.91 3.81 -24.02
CA HIS A 197 8.77 5.12 -23.40
C HIS A 197 7.88 5.02 -22.17
N LEU A 198 8.10 5.90 -21.18
CA LEU A 198 7.22 6.05 -20.04
C LEU A 198 5.95 6.81 -20.49
N LYS A 199 4.80 6.15 -20.40
CA LYS A 199 3.51 6.75 -20.72
C LYS A 199 2.77 7.12 -19.44
N TYR A 200 2.66 8.42 -19.17
CA TYR A 200 1.95 8.97 -18.02
C TYR A 200 0.47 9.17 -18.34
N TYR A 201 -0.40 8.75 -17.43
CA TYR A 201 -1.85 8.96 -17.50
C TYR A 201 -2.22 10.08 -16.52
N GLU A 202 -1.99 11.33 -16.93
CA GLU A 202 -2.07 12.52 -16.08
C GLU A 202 -3.39 12.66 -15.30
N HIS A 203 -4.52 12.25 -15.90
CA HIS A 203 -5.84 12.33 -15.23
C HIS A 203 -6.00 11.29 -14.10
N ASN A 204 -5.15 10.30 -14.03
CA ASN A 204 -5.16 9.30 -12.97
C ASN A 204 -4.27 9.71 -11.80
N ILE A 205 -3.38 10.71 -12.00
CA ILE A 205 -2.38 11.11 -11.02
C ILE A 205 -2.96 12.17 -10.10
N HIS A 206 -2.91 11.92 -8.79
CA HIS A 206 -3.31 12.88 -7.79
C HIS A 206 -2.18 13.90 -7.54
N ARG A 207 -2.56 15.16 -7.37
CA ARG A 207 -1.65 16.24 -6.97
C ARG A 207 -2.25 17.03 -5.83
N GLU A 208 -1.47 17.23 -4.81
CA GLU A 208 -1.84 18.09 -3.68
C GLU A 208 -1.87 19.56 -4.09
N ALA A 209 -2.56 20.38 -3.30
CA ALA A 209 -2.58 21.83 -3.49
C ALA A 209 -1.15 22.43 -3.43
N ASN A 210 -0.94 23.53 -4.15
CA ASN A 210 0.40 24.14 -4.28
C ASN A 210 1.02 24.59 -2.95
N ASP A 211 0.20 24.97 -1.97
CA ASP A 211 0.60 25.39 -0.63
C ASP A 211 0.66 24.25 0.40
N ALA A 212 0.26 23.03 0.02
CA ALA A 212 0.33 21.88 0.91
C ALA A 212 1.78 21.60 1.34
N GLN A 213 1.95 21.26 2.61
CA GLN A 213 3.23 20.86 3.20
C GLN A 213 3.09 19.44 3.74
N LEU A 214 4.17 18.66 3.63
CA LEU A 214 4.19 17.32 4.18
C LEU A 214 3.93 17.33 5.68
N LYS A 215 2.96 16.54 6.11
CA LYS A 215 2.69 16.20 7.51
C LYS A 215 2.68 14.70 7.65
N VAL A 216 3.46 14.18 8.57
CA VAL A 216 3.58 12.74 8.79
C VAL A 216 2.81 12.37 10.06
N ALA A 217 1.86 11.45 9.92
CA ALA A 217 1.12 10.88 11.04
C ALA A 217 1.66 9.48 11.38
N ASN A 218 1.96 9.24 12.65
CA ASN A 218 2.68 8.06 13.12
C ASN A 218 1.87 7.15 14.04
N HIS A 219 0.55 7.36 14.13
CA HIS A 219 -0.31 6.63 15.07
C HIS A 219 -1.13 5.58 14.35
N PHE A 220 -1.03 4.35 14.81
CA PHE A 220 -1.84 3.22 14.38
C PHE A 220 -2.39 2.49 15.60
N ASP A 221 -3.60 1.96 15.46
CA ASP A 221 -4.17 0.99 16.39
C ASP A 221 -4.49 -0.29 15.62
N ASP A 222 -3.79 -1.36 15.94
CA ASP A 222 -3.86 -2.65 15.26
C ASP A 222 -4.85 -3.64 15.91
N ASN A 223 -5.70 -3.17 16.81
CA ASN A 223 -6.77 -3.97 17.42
C ASN A 223 -7.94 -4.19 16.46
N ILE A 224 -7.65 -4.78 15.32
CA ILE A 224 -8.61 -5.12 14.26
C ILE A 224 -8.54 -6.58 13.87
N VAL A 225 -9.61 -7.09 13.26
CA VAL A 225 -9.68 -8.44 12.70
C VAL A 225 -10.24 -8.36 11.27
N VAL A 226 -9.72 -9.18 10.38
CA VAL A 226 -10.35 -9.48 9.09
C VAL A 226 -11.18 -10.75 9.24
N LEU A 227 -12.49 -10.65 9.04
CA LEU A 227 -13.43 -11.76 9.12
C LEU A 227 -13.99 -12.05 7.73
N LYS A 228 -13.50 -13.11 7.12
CA LYS A 228 -14.03 -13.64 5.85
C LYS A 228 -15.17 -14.58 6.12
N ILE A 229 -16.38 -14.25 5.66
CA ILE A 229 -17.52 -15.14 5.75
C ILE A 229 -17.49 -16.18 4.62
N PHE A 230 -18.07 -17.34 4.88
CA PHE A 230 -18.16 -18.45 3.92
C PHE A 230 -19.45 -19.25 4.17
N PRO A 231 -19.95 -20.00 3.18
CA PRO A 231 -21.13 -20.85 3.37
C PRO A 231 -20.92 -21.88 4.50
N GLY A 232 -21.79 -21.84 5.51
CA GLY A 232 -21.68 -22.69 6.68
C GLY A 232 -20.90 -22.08 7.86
N ILE A 233 -20.48 -20.82 7.80
CA ILE A 233 -19.93 -20.13 8.97
C ILE A 233 -20.96 -20.12 10.11
N ARG A 234 -20.53 -20.46 11.31
CA ARG A 234 -21.43 -20.59 12.46
C ARG A 234 -21.51 -19.32 13.29
N PRO A 235 -22.68 -19.05 13.94
CA PRO A 235 -22.84 -17.89 14.82
C PRO A 235 -21.79 -17.82 15.91
N GLU A 236 -21.39 -18.96 16.49
CA GLU A 236 -20.41 -19.02 17.58
C GLU A 236 -19.04 -18.52 17.12
N THR A 237 -18.66 -18.81 15.87
CA THR A 237 -17.40 -18.35 15.29
C THR A 237 -17.39 -16.83 15.16
N VAL A 238 -18.47 -16.26 14.62
CA VAL A 238 -18.60 -14.81 14.45
C VAL A 238 -18.65 -14.13 15.82
N LYS A 239 -19.44 -14.66 16.75
CA LYS A 239 -19.53 -14.12 18.11
C LYS A 239 -18.18 -14.15 18.83
N ALA A 240 -17.39 -15.20 18.67
CA ALA A 240 -16.05 -15.30 19.27
C ALA A 240 -15.13 -14.18 18.76
N VAL A 241 -15.17 -13.86 17.47
CA VAL A 241 -14.38 -12.75 16.89
C VAL A 241 -14.80 -11.42 17.52
N TYR A 242 -16.07 -11.10 17.54
CA TYR A 242 -16.57 -9.84 18.12
C TYR A 242 -16.44 -9.77 19.67
N SER A 243 -16.13 -10.88 20.31
CA SER A 243 -15.89 -10.96 21.77
C SER A 243 -14.42 -10.83 22.16
N ILE A 244 -13.51 -10.63 21.21
CA ILE A 244 -12.09 -10.44 21.49
C ILE A 244 -11.90 -9.19 22.34
N ALA A 245 -11.23 -9.35 23.47
CA ALA A 245 -10.97 -8.24 24.38
C ALA A 245 -10.11 -7.15 23.71
N GLY A 246 -10.56 -5.90 23.77
CA GLY A 246 -9.87 -4.77 23.18
C GLY A 246 -10.06 -4.61 21.66
N LEU A 247 -10.86 -5.47 21.01
CA LEU A 247 -11.16 -5.32 19.59
C LEU A 247 -11.83 -3.96 19.32
N ARG A 248 -11.29 -3.23 18.34
CA ARG A 248 -11.78 -1.92 17.92
C ARG A 248 -12.53 -1.93 16.59
N ALA A 249 -12.11 -2.79 15.66
CA ALA A 249 -12.80 -2.89 14.37
C ALA A 249 -12.69 -4.27 13.73
N VAL A 250 -13.63 -4.54 12.81
CA VAL A 250 -13.67 -5.74 11.97
C VAL A 250 -13.81 -5.30 10.51
N VAL A 251 -12.91 -5.80 9.66
CA VAL A 251 -13.10 -5.79 8.20
C VAL A 251 -13.86 -7.05 7.86
N LEU A 252 -15.12 -6.92 7.46
CA LEU A 252 -16.01 -8.02 7.11
C LEU A 252 -15.94 -8.25 5.59
N GLU A 253 -15.31 -9.36 5.18
CA GLU A 253 -15.26 -9.74 3.76
C GLU A 253 -16.52 -10.53 3.40
N THR A 254 -17.38 -9.91 2.60
CA THR A 254 -18.70 -10.44 2.19
C THR A 254 -18.72 -10.88 0.73
N PHE A 255 -19.84 -11.45 0.30
CA PHE A 255 -20.00 -12.00 -1.05
C PHE A 255 -20.41 -10.94 -2.08
N GLY A 256 -19.91 -11.07 -3.29
CA GLY A 256 -20.35 -10.26 -4.44
C GLY A 256 -20.34 -8.74 -4.13
N SER A 257 -21.46 -8.09 -4.33
CA SER A 257 -21.64 -6.65 -4.09
C SER A 257 -21.89 -6.27 -2.61
N GLY A 258 -21.41 -7.06 -1.67
CA GLY A 258 -21.55 -6.78 -0.23
C GLY A 258 -22.63 -7.59 0.48
N ASN A 259 -23.02 -8.74 -0.07
CA ASN A 259 -24.05 -9.61 0.49
C ASN A 259 -23.49 -10.52 1.59
N ALA A 260 -24.31 -10.76 2.60
CA ALA A 260 -24.05 -11.65 3.72
C ALA A 260 -25.28 -12.55 3.98
N PRO A 261 -25.17 -13.59 4.84
CA PRO A 261 -26.35 -14.34 5.24
C PRO A 261 -27.45 -13.43 5.80
N THR A 262 -28.70 -13.67 5.38
CA THR A 262 -29.89 -12.91 5.85
C THR A 262 -30.36 -13.30 7.24
N ALA A 263 -29.73 -14.32 7.82
CA ALA A 263 -30.08 -14.82 9.15
C ALA A 263 -29.89 -13.73 10.23
N GLN A 264 -30.91 -13.54 11.05
CA GLN A 264 -31.00 -12.47 12.06
C GLN A 264 -29.80 -12.47 13.03
N TRP A 265 -29.27 -13.64 13.37
CA TRP A 265 -28.16 -13.76 14.32
C TRP A 265 -26.91 -12.95 13.91
N LEU A 266 -26.63 -12.81 12.59
CA LEU A 266 -25.48 -12.04 12.13
C LEU A 266 -25.64 -10.56 12.43
N CYS A 267 -26.81 -10.02 12.12
CA CYS A 267 -27.13 -8.61 12.40
C CYS A 267 -27.20 -8.33 13.89
N ASP A 268 -27.71 -9.27 14.70
CA ASP A 268 -27.76 -9.13 16.14
C ASP A 268 -26.35 -9.02 16.74
N ILE A 269 -25.43 -9.92 16.36
CA ILE A 269 -24.04 -9.88 16.82
C ILE A 269 -23.36 -8.57 16.42
N ILE A 270 -23.52 -8.13 15.17
CA ILE A 270 -22.90 -6.89 14.69
C ILE A 270 -23.52 -5.66 15.37
N SER A 271 -24.83 -5.65 15.59
CA SER A 271 -25.52 -4.54 16.28
C SER A 271 -25.02 -4.40 17.73
N GLU A 272 -24.90 -5.51 18.45
CA GLU A 272 -24.34 -5.55 19.81
C GLU A 272 -22.90 -5.01 19.82
N ALA A 273 -22.08 -5.45 18.87
CA ALA A 273 -20.70 -4.99 18.73
C ALA A 273 -20.62 -3.50 18.39
N THR A 274 -21.48 -3.02 17.50
CA THR A 274 -21.59 -1.59 17.16
C THR A 274 -21.97 -0.75 18.39
N ALA A 275 -22.94 -1.22 19.16
CA ALA A 275 -23.34 -0.57 20.42
C ALA A 275 -22.21 -0.55 21.46
N SER A 276 -21.30 -1.52 21.40
CA SER A 276 -20.10 -1.60 22.24
C SER A 276 -18.90 -0.79 21.70
N GLY A 277 -19.07 -0.08 20.57
CA GLY A 277 -18.04 0.79 19.99
C GLY A 277 -17.11 0.09 18.99
N ILE A 278 -17.44 -1.11 18.51
CA ILE A 278 -16.67 -1.79 17.46
C ILE A 278 -17.15 -1.33 16.08
N VAL A 279 -16.23 -0.88 15.24
CA VAL A 279 -16.50 -0.49 13.84
C VAL A 279 -16.46 -1.73 12.95
N THR A 280 -17.50 -1.94 12.13
CA THR A 280 -17.49 -2.97 11.10
C THR A 280 -17.52 -2.33 9.73
N VAL A 281 -16.57 -2.71 8.88
CA VAL A 281 -16.47 -2.25 7.48
C VAL A 281 -16.71 -3.42 6.54
N ASN A 282 -17.65 -3.26 5.62
CA ASN A 282 -17.97 -4.26 4.60
C ASN A 282 -17.09 -4.09 3.37
N VAL A 283 -16.30 -5.10 3.04
CA VAL A 283 -15.52 -5.20 1.80
C VAL A 283 -15.92 -6.44 1.02
N THR A 284 -15.78 -6.42 -0.30
CA THR A 284 -16.09 -7.58 -1.11
C THR A 284 -14.94 -8.59 -1.13
N GLN A 285 -15.26 -9.88 -1.16
CA GLN A 285 -14.30 -10.96 -1.44
C GLN A 285 -13.86 -11.00 -2.91
N CYS A 286 -14.57 -10.29 -3.78
CA CYS A 286 -14.20 -10.17 -5.18
C CYS A 286 -13.03 -9.19 -5.33
N ARG A 287 -12.10 -9.50 -6.24
CA ARG A 287 -10.93 -8.65 -6.49
C ARG A 287 -11.29 -7.34 -7.20
N ALA A 288 -12.38 -7.34 -7.97
CA ALA A 288 -12.90 -6.18 -8.70
C ALA A 288 -14.37 -5.96 -8.39
N GLY A 289 -14.81 -4.73 -8.53
CA GLY A 289 -16.18 -4.31 -8.24
C GLY A 289 -16.28 -3.56 -6.91
N SER A 290 -17.50 -3.23 -6.54
CA SER A 290 -17.82 -2.38 -5.39
C SER A 290 -18.84 -3.04 -4.49
N VAL A 291 -18.78 -2.71 -3.20
CA VAL A 291 -19.84 -2.99 -2.24
C VAL A 291 -20.94 -1.94 -2.42
N GLU A 292 -22.13 -2.41 -2.84
CA GLU A 292 -23.33 -1.60 -3.03
C GLU A 292 -24.34 -1.95 -1.94
N MET A 293 -24.26 -1.25 -0.81
CA MET A 293 -25.18 -1.47 0.30
C MET A 293 -26.52 -0.76 0.06
N GLY A 294 -27.61 -1.45 0.43
CA GLY A 294 -28.96 -0.85 0.36
C GLY A 294 -29.84 -1.36 -0.80
N HIS A 295 -29.30 -2.12 -1.75
CA HIS A 295 -30.07 -2.69 -2.86
C HIS A 295 -30.72 -4.03 -2.54
N TYR A 296 -30.07 -4.85 -1.69
CA TYR A 296 -30.54 -6.16 -1.28
C TYR A 296 -30.87 -6.18 0.20
N GLU A 297 -31.86 -6.99 0.61
CA GLU A 297 -32.29 -7.12 2.01
C GLU A 297 -31.12 -7.40 2.96
N ALA A 298 -30.22 -8.31 2.58
CA ALA A 298 -29.04 -8.64 3.36
C ALA A 298 -28.16 -7.38 3.64
N SER A 299 -27.94 -6.54 2.65
CA SER A 299 -27.13 -5.34 2.79
C SER A 299 -27.87 -4.21 3.56
N VAL A 300 -29.19 -4.12 3.43
CA VAL A 300 -30.03 -3.21 4.23
C VAL A 300 -29.93 -3.54 5.72
N ASN A 301 -29.96 -4.84 6.06
CA ASN A 301 -29.83 -5.30 7.42
C ASN A 301 -28.44 -5.01 8.02
N LEU A 302 -27.39 -5.11 7.23
CA LEU A 302 -26.03 -4.71 7.63
C LEU A 302 -25.94 -3.21 7.92
N ILE A 303 -26.56 -2.36 7.08
CA ILE A 303 -26.62 -0.91 7.35
C ILE A 303 -27.31 -0.62 8.69
N LYS A 304 -28.46 -1.26 8.95
CA LYS A 304 -29.19 -1.12 10.23
C LYS A 304 -28.36 -1.57 11.42
N ALA A 305 -27.49 -2.57 11.25
CA ALA A 305 -26.56 -3.04 12.27
C ALA A 305 -25.34 -2.09 12.45
N GLY A 306 -25.22 -1.03 11.67
CA GLY A 306 -24.17 -0.02 11.79
C GLY A 306 -22.91 -0.29 10.99
N VAL A 307 -22.98 -1.21 9.99
CA VAL A 307 -21.87 -1.52 9.10
C VAL A 307 -21.63 -0.39 8.11
N VAL A 308 -20.36 -0.03 7.92
CA VAL A 308 -19.91 0.98 6.95
C VAL A 308 -19.53 0.31 5.64
N SER A 309 -19.90 0.91 4.51
CA SER A 309 -19.47 0.43 3.19
C SER A 309 -18.00 0.76 2.95
N GLY A 310 -17.23 -0.22 2.46
CA GLY A 310 -15.89 -0.02 1.94
C GLY A 310 -15.87 0.36 0.46
N HIS A 311 -17.03 0.41 -0.21
CA HIS A 311 -17.13 0.65 -1.65
C HIS A 311 -16.21 -0.29 -2.45
N ASP A 312 -15.32 0.26 -3.28
CA ASP A 312 -14.37 -0.49 -4.10
C ASP A 312 -12.95 -0.56 -3.52
N ILE A 313 -12.80 -0.30 -2.21
CA ILE A 313 -11.51 -0.35 -1.51
C ILE A 313 -10.90 -1.77 -1.54
N THR A 314 -9.59 -1.88 -1.64
CA THR A 314 -8.90 -3.16 -1.46
C THR A 314 -8.90 -3.58 0.01
N LEU A 315 -8.77 -4.88 0.29
CA LEU A 315 -8.62 -5.37 1.66
C LEU A 315 -7.43 -4.70 2.35
N GLU A 316 -6.30 -4.62 1.67
CA GLU A 316 -5.06 -4.03 2.18
C GLU A 316 -5.26 -2.56 2.58
N ALA A 317 -5.91 -1.79 1.72
CA ALA A 317 -6.20 -0.39 2.01
C ALA A 317 -7.24 -0.23 3.13
N ALA A 318 -8.24 -1.10 3.21
CA ALA A 318 -9.23 -1.08 4.28
C ALA A 318 -8.59 -1.36 5.65
N VAL A 319 -7.72 -2.35 5.73
CA VAL A 319 -6.95 -2.67 6.94
C VAL A 319 -6.06 -1.49 7.35
N ALA A 320 -5.25 -0.98 6.43
CA ALA A 320 -4.35 0.13 6.72
C ALA A 320 -5.10 1.42 7.13
N LYS A 321 -6.20 1.75 6.43
CA LYS A 321 -7.04 2.92 6.74
C LYS A 321 -7.68 2.80 8.11
N LEU A 322 -8.26 1.64 8.44
CA LEU A 322 -8.85 1.41 9.77
C LEU A 322 -7.83 1.55 10.88
N MET A 323 -6.68 0.90 10.78
CA MET A 323 -5.61 1.03 11.78
C MET A 323 -5.20 2.48 11.95
N PHE A 324 -5.07 3.22 10.85
CA PHE A 324 -4.72 4.63 10.85
C PHE A 324 -5.79 5.50 11.52
N LEU A 325 -7.06 5.32 11.15
CA LEU A 325 -8.18 6.10 11.70
C LEU A 325 -8.41 5.82 13.19
N LEU A 326 -8.28 4.55 13.60
CA LEU A 326 -8.38 4.16 15.02
C LEU A 326 -7.23 4.74 15.85
N GLY A 327 -6.05 4.91 15.29
CA GLY A 327 -4.93 5.59 15.94
C GLY A 327 -5.09 7.11 16.00
N LYS A 328 -5.88 7.68 15.07
CA LYS A 328 -6.09 9.14 14.96
C LYS A 328 -7.30 9.63 15.76
N TYR A 329 -8.38 8.85 15.82
CA TYR A 329 -9.64 9.26 16.43
C TYR A 329 -10.02 8.34 17.61
N GLU A 330 -10.43 8.95 18.70
CA GLU A 330 -10.98 8.22 19.85
C GLU A 330 -12.45 7.85 19.61
N SER A 331 -13.20 8.73 18.94
CA SER A 331 -14.62 8.55 18.66
C SER A 331 -14.87 7.53 17.56
N THR A 332 -15.66 6.50 17.86
CA THR A 332 -16.12 5.49 16.89
C THR A 332 -16.90 6.11 15.73
N GLU A 333 -17.72 7.12 16.01
CA GLU A 333 -18.50 7.79 14.95
C GLU A 333 -17.61 8.59 14.00
N ASP A 334 -16.51 9.18 14.49
CA ASP A 334 -15.52 9.84 13.63
C ASP A 334 -14.82 8.82 12.75
N VAL A 335 -14.41 7.66 13.30
CA VAL A 335 -13.81 6.58 12.52
C VAL A 335 -14.76 6.09 11.42
N LYS A 336 -16.04 5.87 11.73
CA LYS A 336 -17.05 5.46 10.72
C LYS A 336 -17.22 6.49 9.62
N ARG A 337 -17.36 7.77 10.00
CA ARG A 337 -17.52 8.87 9.03
C ARG A 337 -16.32 8.97 8.10
N GLU A 338 -15.12 8.95 8.64
CA GLU A 338 -13.88 9.08 7.88
C GLU A 338 -13.56 7.81 7.06
N MET A 339 -14.01 6.63 7.53
CA MET A 339 -13.88 5.39 6.77
C MET A 339 -14.77 5.39 5.52
N ALA A 340 -15.93 6.06 5.58
CA ALA A 340 -16.90 6.10 4.50
C ALA A 340 -16.53 7.05 3.35
N VAL A 341 -15.49 7.88 3.50
CA VAL A 341 -15.08 8.86 2.48
C VAL A 341 -13.64 8.62 2.00
N PRO A 342 -13.32 8.87 0.72
CA PRO A 342 -11.95 8.72 0.23
C PRO A 342 -11.04 9.81 0.80
N TRP A 343 -9.86 9.40 1.27
CA TRP A 343 -8.83 10.31 1.79
C TRP A 343 -7.70 10.54 0.78
N ARG A 344 -7.29 9.46 0.11
CA ARG A 344 -6.12 9.43 -0.79
C ARG A 344 -6.44 8.70 -2.10
N GLY A 345 -7.71 8.74 -2.49
CA GLY A 345 -8.17 8.06 -3.69
C GLY A 345 -8.17 6.54 -3.60
N GLU A 346 -8.21 5.99 -2.38
CA GLU A 346 -8.23 4.55 -2.11
C GLU A 346 -9.54 3.88 -2.49
N MET A 347 -10.60 4.67 -2.69
CA MET A 347 -11.90 4.18 -3.13
C MET A 347 -12.63 5.21 -3.96
N THR A 348 -13.62 4.75 -4.74
CA THR A 348 -14.58 5.54 -5.51
C THR A 348 -15.95 5.43 -4.83
N ILE A 349 -16.68 6.55 -4.72
CA ILE A 349 -18.04 6.61 -4.15
C ILE A 349 -19.04 6.81 -5.28
#